data_99ac9a7bae882e00f43b5529074da986
#
_entry.id   99ac9a7bae882e00f43b5529074da986
#
_cell.length_a   1.000
_cell.length_b   1.000
_cell.length_c   1.000
_cell.angle_alpha   90.00
_cell.angle_beta   90.00
_cell.angle_gamma   90.00
#
_symmetry.space_group_name_H-M   'P 1'
#
loop_
_entity.id
_entity.type
_entity.pdbx_description
1 polymer ?
#
loop_
_entity_poly.entity_id
_entity_poly.type
_entity_poly.pdbx_seq_one_letter_code
_entity_poly.pdbx_strand_id
1 'polypeptide(L)'
;MLNDQNYKPTIPIKWINLNSAVRRCNRMNWAISQGGWRANRFEAIDALDKNQLFMPIANPLMHGQALPGIMRFSEENPNRKTNRNELACFASWQRIIIEAEREPSEWILLMEDDVGASLAAPEAWPISLESLISDAPENCLAIQLAPINANARKHLYNEWILSNKKTWLTSKHVVRSHGNGAILISKNALKILIPCLSRYTAENYPNIHPLIHPFKIRPVADKWIYGSLPENSCYVVNYPLFCLDAKNSSLHTDHINKYHQPSKQVTMNIWIAEGNMMLLKALEKWEAIK
;
A
#
# COMPACT_ATOMS: atom_id res chain seq x y z
N MET A 1 18.45 -12.89 -8.93
CA MET A 1 17.77 -13.79 -7.98
C MET A 1 18.57 -13.79 -6.71
N LEU A 2 17.96 -13.53 -5.58
CA LEU A 2 18.56 -13.76 -4.28
C LEU A 2 18.75 -15.28 -4.14
N ASN A 3 19.97 -15.76 -4.41
CA ASN A 3 20.32 -17.19 -4.29
C ASN A 3 20.57 -17.60 -2.84
N ASP A 4 20.06 -16.82 -1.88
CA ASP A 4 20.25 -17.13 -0.47
C ASP A 4 19.04 -17.91 0.05
N GLN A 5 19.15 -19.23 0.05
CA GLN A 5 18.13 -20.14 0.60
C GLN A 5 17.86 -19.88 2.11
N ASN A 6 18.59 -18.97 2.75
CA ASN A 6 18.47 -18.59 4.15
C ASN A 6 17.96 -17.15 4.35
N TYR A 7 17.45 -16.48 3.30
CA TYR A 7 16.92 -15.14 3.48
C TYR A 7 15.80 -15.12 4.51
N LYS A 8 16.00 -14.39 5.60
CA LYS A 8 15.01 -14.13 6.64
C LYS A 8 14.67 -12.65 6.62
N PRO A 9 13.43 -12.28 6.27
CA PRO A 9 13.02 -10.89 6.26
C PRO A 9 13.14 -10.26 7.65
N THR A 10 13.74 -9.08 7.74
CA THR A 10 13.91 -8.34 9.01
C THR A 10 12.92 -7.20 9.17
N ILE A 11 12.34 -6.74 8.07
CA ILE A 11 11.36 -5.65 8.06
C ILE A 11 10.04 -6.14 8.68
N PRO A 12 9.54 -5.50 9.76
CA PRO A 12 8.27 -5.86 10.36
C PRO A 12 7.11 -5.46 9.45
N ILE A 13 6.06 -6.29 9.46
CA ILE A 13 4.82 -6.05 8.72
C ILE A 13 3.72 -5.67 9.69
N LYS A 14 2.97 -4.59 9.37
CA LYS A 14 1.63 -4.35 9.91
C LYS A 14 0.63 -4.38 8.77
N TRP A 15 -0.47 -5.12 8.95
CA TRP A 15 -1.43 -5.29 7.87
C TRP A 15 -2.87 -5.14 8.34
N ILE A 16 -3.68 -4.49 7.50
CA ILE A 16 -5.06 -4.11 7.79
C ILE A 16 -6.00 -5.20 7.28
N ASN A 17 -6.95 -5.63 8.12
CA ASN A 17 -7.96 -6.60 7.74
C ASN A 17 -9.26 -6.39 8.53
N LEU A 18 -10.41 -6.44 7.87
CA LEU A 18 -11.71 -6.46 8.50
C LEU A 18 -11.94 -7.79 9.24
N ASN A 19 -12.52 -7.76 10.43
CA ASN A 19 -12.85 -8.98 11.18
C ASN A 19 -13.78 -9.92 10.40
N SER A 20 -14.69 -9.38 9.62
CA SER A 20 -15.58 -10.13 8.74
C SER A 20 -14.88 -10.78 7.53
N ALA A 21 -13.67 -10.32 7.17
CA ALA A 21 -12.92 -10.83 6.02
C ALA A 21 -12.02 -12.03 6.39
N VAL A 22 -12.61 -13.07 7.00
CA VAL A 22 -11.89 -14.25 7.52
C VAL A 22 -11.03 -14.94 6.47
N ARG A 23 -11.55 -15.11 5.26
CA ARG A 23 -10.78 -15.74 4.16
C ARG A 23 -9.51 -14.96 3.82
N ARG A 24 -9.57 -13.62 3.76
CA ARG A 24 -8.39 -12.78 3.52
C ARG A 24 -7.41 -12.84 4.68
N CYS A 25 -7.93 -12.90 5.92
CA CYS A 25 -7.12 -13.14 7.11
C CYS A 25 -6.34 -14.45 7.03
N ASN A 26 -7.01 -15.56 6.69
CA ASN A 26 -6.38 -16.87 6.54
C ASN A 26 -5.27 -16.87 5.47
N ARG A 27 -5.50 -16.22 4.34
CA ARG A 27 -4.54 -16.06 3.26
C ARG A 27 -3.29 -15.29 3.70
N MET A 28 -3.47 -14.14 4.36
CA MET A 28 -2.37 -13.35 4.89
C MET A 28 -1.55 -14.14 5.91
N ASN A 29 -2.20 -14.79 6.88
CA ASN A 29 -1.53 -15.62 7.89
C ASN A 29 -0.72 -16.75 7.24
N TRP A 30 -1.28 -17.41 6.22
CA TRP A 30 -0.56 -18.43 5.47
C TRP A 30 0.70 -17.85 4.81
N ALA A 31 0.58 -16.75 4.07
CA ALA A 31 1.71 -16.17 3.34
C ALA A 31 2.81 -15.65 4.28
N ILE A 32 2.42 -15.00 5.36
CA ILE A 32 3.31 -14.52 6.42
C ILE A 32 4.09 -15.70 7.05
N SER A 33 3.38 -16.77 7.39
CA SER A 33 3.98 -17.97 7.98
C SER A 33 4.94 -18.67 7.02
N GLN A 34 4.57 -18.82 5.74
CA GLN A 34 5.44 -19.46 4.74
C GLN A 34 6.73 -18.66 4.50
N GLY A 35 6.64 -17.33 4.45
CA GLY A 35 7.80 -16.46 4.24
C GLY A 35 8.60 -16.12 5.50
N GLY A 36 8.18 -16.61 6.68
CA GLY A 36 8.88 -16.38 7.95
C GLY A 36 8.88 -14.92 8.42
N TRP A 37 7.86 -14.14 8.07
CA TRP A 37 7.76 -12.72 8.40
C TRP A 37 7.34 -12.48 9.85
N ARG A 38 7.92 -11.45 10.46
CA ARG A 38 7.39 -10.87 11.69
C ARG A 38 6.25 -9.90 11.33
N ALA A 39 5.02 -10.26 11.64
CA ALA A 39 3.87 -9.49 11.21
C ALA A 39 2.79 -9.40 12.30
N ASN A 40 2.13 -8.25 12.35
CA ASN A 40 1.01 -7.98 13.24
C ASN A 40 -0.22 -7.54 12.42
N ARG A 41 -1.34 -8.25 12.64
CA ARG A 41 -2.64 -7.87 12.10
C ARG A 41 -3.17 -6.65 12.84
N PHE A 42 -3.71 -5.71 12.08
CA PHE A 42 -4.44 -4.56 12.58
C PHE A 42 -5.90 -4.66 12.15
N GLU A 43 -6.83 -4.55 13.10
CA GLU A 43 -8.26 -4.60 12.79
C GLU A 43 -8.68 -3.32 12.05
N ALA A 44 -9.20 -3.49 10.84
CA ALA A 44 -9.73 -2.41 10.03
C ALA A 44 -11.03 -1.87 10.61
N ILE A 45 -11.28 -0.58 10.40
CA ILE A 45 -12.57 0.03 10.71
C ILE A 45 -13.61 -0.50 9.73
N ASP A 46 -14.72 -1.02 10.27
CA ASP A 46 -15.85 -1.46 9.47
C ASP A 46 -16.75 -0.27 9.11
N ALA A 47 -16.94 -0.05 7.82
CA ALA A 47 -17.83 1.00 7.30
C ALA A 47 -19.31 0.80 7.69
N LEU A 48 -19.71 -0.42 8.00
CA LEU A 48 -21.06 -0.77 8.46
C LEU A 48 -21.27 -0.50 9.94
N ASP A 49 -20.19 -0.52 10.73
CA ASP A 49 -20.23 -0.19 12.16
C ASP A 49 -20.14 1.34 12.35
N LYS A 50 -21.29 1.95 12.60
CA LYS A 50 -21.37 3.39 12.84
C LYS A 50 -20.51 3.83 14.04
N ASN A 51 -20.42 2.99 15.08
CA ASN A 51 -19.65 3.32 16.26
C ASN A 51 -18.16 3.37 15.94
N GLN A 52 -17.64 2.37 15.20
CA GLN A 52 -16.25 2.38 14.78
C GLN A 52 -15.92 3.55 13.84
N LEU A 53 -16.81 3.86 12.89
CA LEU A 53 -16.60 4.93 11.93
C LEU A 53 -16.57 6.32 12.58
N PHE A 54 -17.29 6.51 13.70
CA PHE A 54 -17.37 7.76 14.44
C PHE A 54 -16.51 7.79 15.70
N MET A 55 -15.87 6.68 16.08
CA MET A 55 -14.97 6.67 17.23
C MET A 55 -13.81 7.66 17.01
N PRO A 56 -13.49 8.47 18.03
CA PRO A 56 -12.31 9.30 18.00
C PRO A 56 -11.09 8.39 17.81
N ILE A 57 -10.22 8.75 16.88
CA ILE A 57 -8.92 8.11 16.75
C ILE A 57 -8.19 8.41 18.05
N ALA A 58 -7.89 7.38 18.84
CA ALA A 58 -7.28 7.53 20.15
C ALA A 58 -5.80 7.92 20.02
N ASN A 59 -5.56 9.17 19.59
CA ASN A 59 -4.27 9.83 19.65
C ASN A 59 -4.45 11.11 20.46
N PRO A 60 -3.66 11.32 21.54
CA PRO A 60 -3.70 12.57 22.31
C PRO A 60 -3.44 13.83 21.47
N LEU A 61 -2.75 13.70 20.32
CA LEU A 61 -2.53 14.80 19.36
C LEU A 61 -3.74 15.05 18.45
N MET A 62 -4.70 14.13 18.43
CA MET A 62 -5.87 14.19 17.57
C MET A 62 -7.13 14.25 18.42
N HIS A 63 -7.54 15.37 18.86
CA HIS A 63 -8.78 15.57 19.65
C HIS A 63 -10.07 14.97 19.02
N GLY A 64 -10.02 13.78 18.48
CA GLY A 64 -11.16 12.99 17.98
C GLY A 64 -11.89 13.56 16.76
N GLN A 65 -11.31 14.50 16.01
CA GLN A 65 -12.04 15.28 15.01
C GLN A 65 -11.75 14.94 13.54
N ALA A 66 -10.81 14.03 13.25
CA ALA A 66 -10.44 13.79 11.85
C ALA A 66 -11.59 13.19 11.02
N LEU A 67 -12.24 12.12 11.52
CA LEU A 67 -13.35 11.49 10.79
C LEU A 67 -14.57 12.40 10.60
N PRO A 68 -15.09 13.09 11.64
CA PRO A 68 -16.15 14.08 11.46
C PRO A 68 -15.78 15.18 10.46
N GLY A 69 -14.54 15.66 10.51
CA GLY A 69 -14.05 16.67 9.57
C GLY A 69 -14.04 16.17 8.11
N ILE A 70 -13.61 14.91 7.85
CA ILE A 70 -13.63 14.30 6.53
C ILE A 70 -15.06 14.13 6.01
N MET A 71 -15.99 13.70 6.87
CA MET A 71 -17.40 13.55 6.49
C MET A 71 -18.00 14.91 6.11
N ARG A 72 -17.82 15.92 6.91
CA ARG A 72 -18.25 17.28 6.63
C ARG A 72 -17.68 17.83 5.32
N PHE A 73 -16.37 17.63 5.10
CA PHE A 73 -15.73 18.02 3.85
C PHE A 73 -16.38 17.32 2.64
N SER A 74 -16.70 16.04 2.74
CA SER A 74 -17.35 15.27 1.67
C SER A 74 -18.78 15.75 1.39
N GLU A 75 -19.50 16.20 2.40
CA GLU A 75 -20.85 16.78 2.27
C GLU A 75 -20.81 18.16 1.60
N GLU A 76 -19.86 19.01 2.00
CA GLU A 76 -19.70 20.37 1.47
C GLU A 76 -19.12 20.37 0.03
N ASN A 77 -18.47 19.28 -0.39
CA ASN A 77 -17.81 19.17 -1.70
C ASN A 77 -18.32 17.96 -2.50
N PRO A 78 -19.54 17.99 -3.08
CA PRO A 78 -20.15 16.82 -3.72
C PRO A 78 -19.32 16.23 -4.86
N ASN A 79 -18.52 17.03 -5.58
CA ASN A 79 -17.60 16.55 -6.61
C ASN A 79 -16.35 15.83 -6.05
N ARG A 80 -16.14 15.88 -4.74
CA ARG A 80 -15.04 15.25 -4.00
C ARG A 80 -15.56 14.26 -2.97
N LYS A 81 -16.83 13.84 -3.10
CA LYS A 81 -17.48 12.94 -2.16
C LYS A 81 -16.71 11.63 -2.03
N THR A 82 -16.38 11.30 -0.80
CA THR A 82 -15.76 10.02 -0.42
C THR A 82 -16.84 9.12 0.15
N ASN A 83 -16.94 7.88 -0.32
CA ASN A 83 -17.92 6.94 0.19
C ASN A 83 -17.51 6.40 1.58
N ARG A 84 -18.46 5.74 2.28
CA ARG A 84 -18.23 5.23 3.65
C ARG A 84 -17.09 4.21 3.71
N ASN A 85 -16.97 3.34 2.71
CA ASN A 85 -15.90 2.34 2.66
C ASN A 85 -14.54 3.00 2.48
N GLU A 86 -14.45 4.03 1.63
CA GLU A 86 -13.23 4.82 1.47
C GLU A 86 -12.85 5.56 2.77
N LEU A 87 -13.84 6.11 3.50
CA LEU A 87 -13.61 6.75 4.80
C LEU A 87 -13.11 5.75 5.85
N ALA A 88 -13.70 4.57 5.91
CA ALA A 88 -13.28 3.51 6.82
C ALA A 88 -11.86 3.01 6.51
N CYS A 89 -11.55 2.83 5.23
CA CYS A 89 -10.20 2.50 4.76
C CYS A 89 -9.21 3.61 5.14
N PHE A 90 -9.53 4.87 4.88
CA PHE A 90 -8.70 6.01 5.23
C PHE A 90 -8.41 6.07 6.75
N ALA A 91 -9.45 5.92 7.57
CA ALA A 91 -9.30 5.90 9.02
C ALA A 91 -8.49 4.69 9.52
N SER A 92 -8.63 3.53 8.88
CA SER A 92 -7.81 2.34 9.18
C SER A 92 -6.33 2.62 8.90
N TRP A 93 -6.01 3.28 7.78
CA TRP A 93 -4.65 3.70 7.45
C TRP A 93 -4.09 4.72 8.43
N GLN A 94 -4.88 5.68 8.89
CA GLN A 94 -4.44 6.63 9.92
C GLN A 94 -4.10 5.91 11.24
N ARG A 95 -4.94 4.96 11.65
CA ARG A 95 -4.71 4.20 12.89
C ARG A 95 -3.50 3.29 12.80
N ILE A 96 -3.28 2.58 11.68
CA ILE A 96 -2.10 1.71 11.53
C ILE A 96 -0.80 2.52 11.48
N ILE A 97 -0.82 3.75 10.96
CA ILE A 97 0.32 4.67 10.99
C ILE A 97 0.70 5.05 12.42
N ILE A 98 -0.29 5.34 13.28
CA ILE A 98 -0.05 5.59 14.71
C ILE A 98 0.56 4.36 15.39
N GLU A 99 0.04 3.17 15.10
CA GLU A 99 0.57 1.92 15.65
C GLU A 99 1.98 1.59 15.09
N ALA A 100 2.25 1.95 13.84
CA ALA A 100 3.56 1.75 13.23
C ALA A 100 4.64 2.62 13.87
N GLU A 101 4.30 3.79 14.36
CA GLU A 101 5.24 4.68 15.05
C GLU A 101 5.84 4.06 16.32
N ARG A 102 5.12 3.15 16.96
CA ARG A 102 5.59 2.42 18.16
C ARG A 102 6.59 1.29 17.87
N GLU A 103 6.72 0.87 16.60
CA GLU A 103 7.71 -0.15 16.24
C GLU A 103 9.13 0.40 16.36
N PRO A 104 10.10 -0.39 16.85
CA PRO A 104 11.48 0.07 16.97
C PRO A 104 12.24 0.17 15.64
N SER A 105 11.72 -0.49 14.58
CA SER A 105 12.37 -0.55 13.27
C SER A 105 12.33 0.78 12.53
N GLU A 106 13.41 1.15 11.84
CA GLU A 106 13.49 2.37 11.02
C GLU A 106 12.57 2.32 9.81
N TRP A 107 12.29 1.14 9.27
CA TRP A 107 11.37 0.92 8.17
C TRP A 107 10.35 -0.14 8.52
N ILE A 108 9.13 0.04 8.04
CA ILE A 108 7.98 -0.84 8.30
C ILE A 108 7.24 -1.06 6.99
N LEU A 109 6.81 -2.30 6.74
CA LEU A 109 5.92 -2.63 5.64
C LEU A 109 4.46 -2.55 6.13
N LEU A 110 3.71 -1.57 5.62
CA LEU A 110 2.27 -1.45 5.85
C LEU A 110 1.51 -2.04 4.67
N MET A 111 0.49 -2.87 4.92
CA MET A 111 -0.21 -3.61 3.87
C MET A 111 -1.72 -3.67 4.08
N GLU A 112 -2.44 -3.83 2.97
CA GLU A 112 -3.82 -4.34 2.94
C GLU A 112 -3.81 -5.86 2.79
N ASP A 113 -4.94 -6.50 3.10
CA ASP A 113 -5.08 -7.95 3.17
C ASP A 113 -5.33 -8.64 1.81
N ASP A 114 -5.18 -7.92 0.71
CA ASP A 114 -5.45 -8.41 -0.65
C ASP A 114 -4.23 -8.42 -1.59
N VAL A 115 -3.02 -8.18 -1.04
CA VAL A 115 -1.79 -8.13 -1.85
C VAL A 115 -0.69 -9.10 -1.38
N GLY A 116 -0.92 -9.89 -0.33
CA GLY A 116 0.12 -10.61 0.41
C GLY A 116 0.64 -11.90 -0.23
N ALA A 117 0.15 -12.35 -1.38
CA ALA A 117 0.51 -13.66 -1.95
C ALA A 117 2.02 -13.90 -2.08
N SER A 118 2.78 -12.90 -2.55
CA SER A 118 4.22 -13.00 -2.76
C SER A 118 5.05 -13.03 -1.46
N LEU A 119 4.45 -12.70 -0.33
CA LEU A 119 5.10 -12.86 0.99
C LEU A 119 5.44 -14.32 1.29
N ALA A 120 4.74 -15.28 0.66
CA ALA A 120 4.97 -16.70 0.86
C ALA A 120 6.28 -17.22 0.22
N ALA A 121 6.92 -16.43 -0.64
CA ALA A 121 8.15 -16.80 -1.35
C ALA A 121 9.07 -15.59 -1.52
N PRO A 122 9.54 -14.97 -0.42
CA PRO A 122 10.39 -13.78 -0.48
C PRO A 122 11.74 -14.05 -1.15
N GLU A 123 12.23 -15.28 -1.10
CA GLU A 123 13.46 -15.72 -1.77
C GLU A 123 13.36 -15.68 -3.30
N ALA A 124 12.15 -15.67 -3.85
CA ALA A 124 11.91 -15.52 -5.29
C ALA A 124 11.92 -14.04 -5.76
N TRP A 125 12.00 -13.09 -4.85
CA TRP A 125 12.10 -11.70 -5.22
C TRP A 125 13.46 -11.40 -5.85
N PRO A 126 13.51 -10.55 -6.90
CA PRO A 126 14.79 -10.19 -7.51
C PRO A 126 15.63 -9.24 -6.63
N ILE A 127 15.01 -8.64 -5.62
CA ILE A 127 15.64 -7.77 -4.62
C ILE A 127 14.94 -7.94 -3.27
N SER A 128 15.69 -7.92 -2.17
CA SER A 128 15.09 -7.87 -0.81
C SER A 128 14.57 -6.48 -0.47
N LEU A 129 13.69 -6.38 0.53
CA LEU A 129 13.23 -5.08 1.00
C LEU A 129 14.36 -4.26 1.62
N GLU A 130 15.27 -4.92 2.30
CA GLU A 130 16.46 -4.28 2.90
C GLU A 130 17.38 -3.70 1.82
N SER A 131 17.64 -4.45 0.75
CA SER A 131 18.42 -3.95 -0.39
C SER A 131 17.71 -2.81 -1.10
N LEU A 132 16.40 -2.91 -1.27
CA LEU A 132 15.60 -1.84 -1.88
C LEU A 132 15.67 -0.54 -1.06
N ILE A 133 15.68 -0.65 0.26
CA ILE A 133 15.87 0.49 1.17
C ILE A 133 17.29 1.06 1.07
N SER A 134 18.29 0.19 1.00
CA SER A 134 19.69 0.60 0.86
C SER A 134 19.97 1.32 -0.47
N ASP A 135 19.30 0.90 -1.53
CA ASP A 135 19.42 1.51 -2.88
C ASP A 135 18.55 2.77 -3.05
N ALA A 136 17.67 3.06 -2.06
CA ALA A 136 16.78 4.20 -2.13
C ALA A 136 17.56 5.52 -1.99
N PRO A 137 17.13 6.60 -2.66
CA PRO A 137 17.69 7.93 -2.44
C PRO A 137 17.61 8.34 -0.96
N GLU A 138 18.59 9.11 -0.51
CA GLU A 138 18.72 9.54 0.90
C GLU A 138 17.46 10.25 1.44
N ASN A 139 16.75 10.98 0.58
CA ASN A 139 15.50 11.65 0.93
C ASN A 139 14.26 10.75 0.87
N CYS A 140 14.42 9.44 0.61
CA CYS A 140 13.29 8.52 0.50
C CYS A 140 12.60 8.32 1.85
N LEU A 141 11.31 8.58 1.89
CA LEU A 141 10.46 8.41 3.07
C LEU A 141 9.44 7.29 2.92
N ALA A 142 8.99 7.02 1.68
CA ALA A 142 8.01 5.97 1.40
C ALA A 142 8.21 5.36 0.02
N ILE A 143 8.02 4.04 -0.08
CA ILE A 143 8.10 3.30 -1.33
C ILE A 143 6.78 2.54 -1.55
N GLN A 144 6.06 2.90 -2.60
CA GLN A 144 4.88 2.16 -3.04
C GLN A 144 5.30 0.85 -3.72
N LEU A 145 4.88 -0.29 -3.16
CA LEU A 145 5.25 -1.62 -3.67
C LEU A 145 4.15 -2.27 -4.53
N ALA A 146 2.90 -1.82 -4.37
CA ALA A 146 1.73 -2.40 -5.04
C ALA A 146 0.88 -1.33 -5.78
N PRO A 147 1.39 -0.71 -6.86
CA PRO A 147 0.57 0.18 -7.67
C PRO A 147 -0.55 -0.59 -8.39
N ILE A 148 -1.79 -0.05 -8.39
CA ILE A 148 -2.96 -0.73 -8.97
C ILE A 148 -3.20 -0.43 -10.46
N ASN A 149 -2.44 0.44 -11.08
CA ASN A 149 -2.62 0.85 -12.47
C ASN A 149 -1.77 -0.02 -13.40
N ALA A 150 -2.40 -0.78 -14.30
CA ALA A 150 -1.73 -1.66 -15.25
C ALA A 150 -0.73 -0.92 -16.16
N ASN A 151 -1.09 0.30 -16.63
CA ASN A 151 -0.19 1.08 -17.47
C ASN A 151 1.04 1.60 -16.70
N ALA A 152 0.84 2.01 -15.44
CA ALA A 152 1.95 2.38 -14.58
C ALA A 152 2.88 1.17 -14.35
N ARG A 153 2.35 -0.03 -14.07
CA ARG A 153 3.17 -1.24 -13.91
C ARG A 153 3.99 -1.57 -15.17
N LYS A 154 3.38 -1.47 -16.35
CA LYS A 154 4.10 -1.68 -17.63
C LYS A 154 5.21 -0.66 -17.81
N HIS A 155 4.93 0.61 -17.56
CA HIS A 155 5.91 1.68 -17.66
C HIS A 155 7.08 1.45 -16.71
N LEU A 156 6.81 1.21 -15.43
CA LEU A 156 7.81 0.96 -14.40
C LEU A 156 8.69 -0.27 -14.74
N TYR A 157 8.08 -1.36 -15.20
CA TYR A 157 8.83 -2.53 -15.64
C TYR A 157 9.71 -2.24 -16.85
N ASN A 158 9.24 -1.45 -17.82
CA ASN A 158 10.06 -1.04 -18.96
C ASN A 158 11.27 -0.19 -18.52
N GLU A 159 11.10 0.74 -17.57
CA GLU A 159 12.22 1.50 -17.00
C GLU A 159 13.25 0.58 -16.35
N TRP A 160 12.78 -0.45 -15.62
CA TRP A 160 13.67 -1.44 -15.04
C TRP A 160 14.45 -2.24 -16.10
N ILE A 161 13.79 -2.66 -17.17
CA ILE A 161 14.47 -3.37 -18.31
C ILE A 161 15.45 -2.44 -19.01
N LEU A 162 15.05 -1.20 -19.35
CA LEU A 162 15.90 -0.23 -20.05
C LEU A 162 17.15 0.14 -19.25
N SER A 163 17.07 0.09 -17.93
CA SER A 163 18.22 0.29 -17.04
C SER A 163 19.12 -0.96 -16.87
N ASN A 164 18.93 -2.01 -17.69
CA ASN A 164 19.56 -3.32 -17.49
C ASN A 164 19.30 -3.88 -16.08
N LYS A 165 18.07 -3.73 -15.59
CA LYS A 165 17.61 -4.22 -14.27
C LYS A 165 18.32 -3.61 -13.06
N LYS A 166 18.84 -2.39 -13.21
CA LYS A 166 19.60 -1.68 -12.16
C LYS A 166 18.79 -0.62 -11.42
N THR A 167 17.81 0.01 -12.08
CA THR A 167 16.99 1.05 -11.47
C THR A 167 15.76 0.43 -10.82
N TRP A 168 15.76 0.32 -9.50
CA TRP A 168 14.68 -0.32 -8.74
C TRP A 168 13.51 0.62 -8.42
N LEU A 169 13.76 1.91 -8.37
CA LEU A 169 12.82 2.92 -7.89
C LEU A 169 12.64 4.05 -8.89
N THR A 170 11.40 4.48 -9.07
CA THR A 170 11.02 5.68 -9.83
C THR A 170 10.28 6.64 -8.91
N SER A 171 10.57 7.95 -9.00
CA SER A 171 9.85 8.96 -8.22
C SER A 171 8.35 8.93 -8.54
N LYS A 172 7.50 9.00 -7.51
CA LYS A 172 6.03 9.10 -7.70
C LYS A 172 5.60 10.36 -8.43
N HIS A 173 6.42 11.39 -8.44
CA HIS A 173 6.14 12.63 -9.18
C HIS A 173 6.09 12.40 -10.69
N VAL A 174 6.91 11.50 -11.23
CA VAL A 174 7.00 11.25 -12.68
C VAL A 174 6.14 10.08 -13.16
N VAL A 175 5.54 9.29 -12.26
CA VAL A 175 4.68 8.17 -12.64
C VAL A 175 3.30 8.27 -12.00
N ARG A 176 2.26 8.20 -12.83
CA ARG A 176 0.87 8.19 -12.35
C ARG A 176 0.52 6.84 -11.77
N SER A 177 0.80 6.63 -10.49
CA SER A 177 0.49 5.41 -9.76
C SER A 177 -0.48 5.67 -8.61
N HIS A 178 -1.42 4.74 -8.39
CA HIS A 178 -2.45 4.80 -7.36
C HIS A 178 -2.40 3.54 -6.49
N GLY A 179 -3.06 3.60 -5.34
CA GLY A 179 -3.25 2.48 -4.43
C GLY A 179 -2.22 2.40 -3.31
N ASN A 180 -2.63 1.76 -2.22
CA ASN A 180 -1.84 1.60 -1.00
C ASN A 180 -1.69 0.13 -0.59
N GLY A 181 -1.96 -0.83 -1.47
CA GLY A 181 -1.96 -2.25 -1.10
C GLY A 181 -0.73 -2.70 -0.30
N ALA A 182 0.45 -2.15 -0.62
CA ALA A 182 1.69 -2.34 0.15
C ALA A 182 2.59 -1.11 0.04
N ILE A 183 3.07 -0.60 1.19
CA ILE A 183 3.96 0.56 1.30
C ILE A 183 5.06 0.26 2.30
N LEU A 184 6.32 0.39 1.89
CA LEU A 184 7.43 0.58 2.81
C LEU A 184 7.45 2.03 3.27
N ILE A 185 7.47 2.26 4.58
CA ILE A 185 7.45 3.59 5.17
C ILE A 185 8.52 3.73 6.24
N SER A 186 9.24 4.85 6.22
CA SER A 186 10.28 5.14 7.20
C SER A 186 9.70 5.74 8.48
N LYS A 187 10.43 5.61 9.60
CA LYS A 187 10.10 6.31 10.86
C LYS A 187 9.99 7.82 10.67
N ASN A 188 10.82 8.40 9.84
CA ASN A 188 10.78 9.84 9.56
C ASN A 188 9.49 10.21 8.82
N ALA A 189 8.99 9.38 7.91
CA ALA A 189 7.69 9.59 7.29
C ALA A 189 6.55 9.56 8.33
N LEU A 190 6.58 8.61 9.28
CA LEU A 190 5.56 8.51 10.33
C LEU A 190 5.53 9.78 11.20
N LYS A 191 6.71 10.32 11.58
CA LYS A 191 6.83 11.59 12.33
C LYS A 191 6.22 12.78 11.59
N ILE A 192 6.25 12.77 10.25
CA ILE A 192 5.62 13.81 9.42
C ILE A 192 4.11 13.58 9.29
N LEU A 193 3.68 12.32 9.09
CA LEU A 193 2.27 11.99 8.86
C LEU A 193 1.41 12.14 10.12
N ILE A 194 1.92 11.80 11.32
CA ILE A 194 1.16 11.86 12.56
C ILE A 194 0.64 13.28 12.86
N PRO A 195 1.43 14.35 12.78
CA PRO A 195 0.90 15.72 12.92
C PRO A 195 -0.12 16.11 11.82
N CYS A 196 -0.12 15.39 10.69
CA CYS A 196 -1.03 15.65 9.57
C CYS A 196 -2.34 14.84 9.63
N LEU A 197 -2.59 14.05 10.69
CA LEU A 197 -3.78 13.18 10.80
C LEU A 197 -5.11 13.97 10.74
N SER A 198 -5.14 15.21 11.18
CA SER A 198 -6.30 16.09 11.06
C SER A 198 -6.48 16.71 9.65
N ARG A 199 -5.47 16.60 8.80
CA ARG A 199 -5.50 17.07 7.42
C ARG A 199 -5.96 15.93 6.51
N TYR A 200 -7.12 16.04 5.95
CA TYR A 200 -7.71 15.04 5.04
C TYR A 200 -7.65 15.47 3.57
N THR A 201 -7.25 16.73 3.32
CA THR A 201 -6.88 17.25 2.00
C THR A 201 -5.52 17.92 2.12
N ALA A 202 -4.58 17.55 1.26
CA ALA A 202 -3.40 18.36 1.05
C ALA A 202 -3.74 19.41 -0.01
N GLU A 203 -3.44 20.66 0.24
CA GLU A 203 -3.58 21.74 -0.75
C GLU A 203 -2.60 21.52 -1.90
N ASN A 204 -1.45 20.97 -1.59
CA ASN A 204 -0.44 20.54 -2.55
C ASN A 204 -0.18 19.05 -2.38
N TYR A 205 -0.15 18.32 -3.50
CA TYR A 205 0.19 16.88 -3.54
C TYR A 205 1.50 16.68 -4.32
N PRO A 206 2.65 17.02 -3.73
CA PRO A 206 3.92 17.08 -4.45
C PRO A 206 4.40 15.73 -4.98
N ASN A 207 3.91 14.62 -4.41
CA ASN A 207 4.24 13.27 -4.85
C ASN A 207 3.14 12.63 -5.70
N ILE A 208 2.16 13.41 -6.16
CA ILE A 208 1.12 12.95 -7.08
C ILE A 208 1.41 13.51 -8.46
N HIS A 209 1.34 12.64 -9.46
CA HIS A 209 1.62 13.02 -10.85
C HIS A 209 0.84 14.29 -11.24
N PRO A 210 1.49 15.31 -11.85
CA PRO A 210 0.91 16.64 -12.08
C PRO A 210 -0.33 16.65 -13.00
N LEU A 211 -0.58 15.58 -13.77
CA LEU A 211 -1.82 15.44 -14.55
C LEU A 211 -3.06 15.15 -13.71
N ILE A 212 -2.91 14.92 -12.39
CA ILE A 212 -4.06 14.76 -11.50
C ILE A 212 -4.52 16.14 -11.07
N HIS A 213 -5.67 16.57 -11.59
CA HIS A 213 -6.21 17.89 -11.29
C HIS A 213 -6.50 18.05 -9.79
N PRO A 214 -5.99 19.07 -9.11
CA PRO A 214 -6.15 19.27 -7.65
C PRO A 214 -7.61 19.20 -7.18
N PHE A 215 -8.54 19.77 -7.94
CA PHE A 215 -9.97 19.77 -7.62
C PHE A 215 -10.64 18.39 -7.66
N LYS A 216 -9.98 17.36 -8.23
CA LYS A 216 -10.47 15.98 -8.26
C LYS A 216 -9.90 15.12 -7.13
N ILE A 217 -9.07 15.69 -6.27
CA ILE A 217 -8.44 14.96 -5.18
C ILE A 217 -9.44 14.81 -4.03
N ARG A 218 -9.80 13.57 -3.74
CA ARG A 218 -10.67 13.21 -2.62
C ARG A 218 -9.86 12.85 -1.38
N PRO A 219 -10.40 12.98 -0.17
CA PRO A 219 -9.76 12.48 1.05
C PRO A 219 -9.79 10.95 1.05
N VAL A 220 -8.72 10.33 0.53
CA VAL A 220 -8.49 8.89 0.49
C VAL A 220 -7.05 8.60 0.91
N ALA A 221 -6.81 7.40 1.42
CA ALA A 221 -5.56 7.05 2.10
C ALA A 221 -4.31 7.29 1.24
N ASP A 222 -4.29 6.85 -0.02
CA ASP A 222 -3.13 7.03 -0.91
C ASP A 222 -2.83 8.51 -1.18
N LYS A 223 -3.86 9.33 -1.39
CA LYS A 223 -3.68 10.76 -1.62
C LYS A 223 -3.14 11.47 -0.40
N TRP A 224 -3.69 11.13 0.76
CA TRP A 224 -3.27 11.71 2.02
C TRP A 224 -1.81 11.34 2.37
N ILE A 225 -1.44 10.06 2.30
CA ILE A 225 -0.08 9.62 2.65
C ILE A 225 0.94 10.32 1.75
N TYR A 226 0.83 10.15 0.44
CA TYR A 226 1.83 10.70 -0.47
C TYR A 226 1.76 12.22 -0.58
N GLY A 227 0.57 12.80 -0.44
CA GLY A 227 0.39 14.26 -0.48
C GLY A 227 0.84 15.00 0.77
N SER A 228 0.96 14.31 1.91
CA SER A 228 1.43 14.90 3.17
C SER A 228 2.95 14.80 3.36
N LEU A 229 3.63 13.98 2.56
CA LEU A 229 5.08 13.84 2.61
C LEU A 229 5.77 14.88 1.70
N PRO A 230 7.02 15.28 2.00
CA PRO A 230 7.77 16.24 1.21
C PRO A 230 7.89 15.86 -0.26
N GLU A 231 8.09 16.86 -1.11
CA GLU A 231 8.30 16.67 -2.54
C GLU A 231 9.50 15.75 -2.80
N ASN A 232 9.37 14.89 -3.81
CA ASN A 232 10.41 13.94 -4.23
C ASN A 232 10.88 12.95 -3.14
N SER A 233 10.10 12.77 -2.06
CA SER A 233 10.42 11.81 -0.99
C SER A 233 9.70 10.46 -1.14
N CYS A 234 8.83 10.31 -2.14
CA CYS A 234 8.05 9.11 -2.38
C CYS A 234 8.41 8.45 -3.70
N TYR A 235 8.60 7.15 -3.67
CA TYR A 235 9.02 6.35 -4.81
C TYR A 235 8.06 5.20 -5.07
N VAL A 236 8.16 4.60 -6.26
CA VAL A 236 7.43 3.39 -6.66
C VAL A 236 8.45 2.36 -7.10
N VAL A 237 8.25 1.12 -6.70
CA VAL A 237 9.09 0.02 -7.15
C VAL A 237 8.85 -0.29 -8.62
N ASN A 238 9.92 -0.45 -9.40
CA ASN A 238 9.85 -0.68 -10.84
C ASN A 238 9.49 -2.14 -11.17
N TYR A 239 9.99 -3.08 -10.42
CA TYR A 239 9.61 -4.49 -10.55
C TYR A 239 8.40 -4.82 -9.67
N PRO A 240 7.36 -5.52 -10.16
CA PRO A 240 6.18 -5.83 -9.36
C PRO A 240 6.47 -6.93 -8.34
N LEU A 241 6.81 -6.55 -7.11
CA LEU A 241 7.00 -7.48 -5.99
C LEU A 241 5.67 -8.04 -5.49
N PHE A 242 4.60 -7.28 -5.58
CA PHE A 242 3.27 -7.64 -5.07
C PHE A 242 2.21 -7.70 -6.16
N CYS A 243 1.30 -8.65 -6.01
CA CYS A 243 0.16 -8.87 -6.89
C CYS A 243 -1.16 -8.69 -6.13
N LEU A 244 -2.08 -7.91 -6.70
CA LEU A 244 -3.42 -7.71 -6.13
C LEU A 244 -4.31 -8.95 -6.27
N ASP A 245 -5.08 -9.28 -5.23
CA ASP A 245 -6.23 -10.17 -5.36
C ASP A 245 -7.38 -9.43 -6.05
N ALA A 246 -7.59 -9.74 -7.32
CA ALA A 246 -8.56 -9.03 -8.14
C ALA A 246 -10.00 -9.50 -7.95
N LYS A 247 -10.27 -10.50 -7.10
CA LYS A 247 -11.60 -11.12 -7.02
C LYS A 247 -12.53 -10.50 -5.97
N ASN A 248 -11.99 -9.79 -4.98
CA ASN A 248 -12.72 -9.46 -3.76
C ASN A 248 -12.47 -8.03 -3.25
N SER A 249 -12.53 -7.01 -4.11
CA SER A 249 -12.50 -5.62 -3.63
C SER A 249 -13.78 -5.28 -2.88
N SER A 250 -13.66 -4.88 -1.61
CA SER A 250 -14.77 -4.38 -0.79
C SER A 250 -15.07 -2.89 -0.99
N LEU A 251 -14.14 -2.15 -1.62
CA LEU A 251 -14.26 -0.69 -1.77
C LEU A 251 -15.05 -0.32 -3.03
N HIS A 252 -14.74 -0.96 -4.16
CA HIS A 252 -15.29 -0.61 -5.46
C HIS A 252 -15.39 -1.86 -6.35
N THR A 253 -16.59 -2.34 -6.59
CA THR A 253 -16.82 -3.50 -7.47
C THR A 253 -16.48 -3.22 -8.94
N ASP A 254 -16.69 -1.99 -9.41
CA ASP A 254 -16.34 -1.53 -10.75
C ASP A 254 -14.81 -1.44 -10.97
N HIS A 255 -14.03 -1.23 -9.92
CA HIS A 255 -12.57 -1.21 -9.99
C HIS A 255 -11.97 -2.58 -10.27
N ILE A 256 -12.67 -3.68 -9.95
CA ILE A 256 -12.18 -5.04 -10.17
C ILE A 256 -11.80 -5.23 -11.66
N ASN A 257 -12.73 -5.01 -12.56
CA ASN A 257 -12.50 -5.21 -13.99
C ASN A 257 -11.67 -4.09 -14.63
N LYS A 258 -11.81 -2.86 -14.12
CA LYS A 258 -11.16 -1.69 -14.71
C LYS A 258 -9.69 -1.54 -14.34
N TYR A 259 -9.34 -1.92 -13.12
CA TYR A 259 -7.99 -1.68 -12.58
C TYR A 259 -7.32 -2.94 -12.01
N HIS A 260 -8.02 -3.73 -11.18
CA HIS A 260 -7.38 -4.80 -10.42
C HIS A 260 -7.05 -5.99 -11.33
N GLN A 261 -8.00 -6.48 -12.13
CA GLN A 261 -7.75 -7.59 -13.07
C GLN A 261 -6.66 -7.26 -14.11
N PRO A 262 -6.69 -6.10 -14.80
CA PRO A 262 -5.61 -5.73 -15.71
C PRO A 262 -4.25 -5.59 -15.02
N SER A 263 -4.20 -5.03 -13.81
CA SER A 263 -2.98 -4.89 -13.03
C SER A 263 -2.39 -6.24 -12.62
N LYS A 264 -3.25 -7.17 -12.15
CA LYS A 264 -2.88 -8.55 -11.84
C LYS A 264 -2.31 -9.26 -13.07
N GLN A 265 -2.99 -9.18 -14.20
CA GLN A 265 -2.54 -9.84 -15.42
C GLN A 265 -1.16 -9.32 -15.87
N VAL A 266 -0.92 -8.02 -15.79
CA VAL A 266 0.39 -7.44 -16.09
C VAL A 266 1.46 -7.98 -15.15
N THR A 267 1.18 -8.05 -13.85
CA THR A 267 2.12 -8.61 -12.86
C THR A 267 2.46 -10.06 -13.17
N MET A 268 1.46 -10.90 -13.43
CA MET A 268 1.66 -12.31 -13.75
C MET A 268 2.49 -12.48 -15.05
N ASN A 269 2.20 -11.70 -16.09
CA ASN A 269 2.95 -11.74 -17.35
C ASN A 269 4.43 -11.35 -17.14
N ILE A 270 4.71 -10.36 -16.29
CA ILE A 270 6.08 -9.99 -15.93
C ILE A 270 6.76 -11.14 -15.18
N TRP A 271 6.11 -11.75 -14.20
CA TRP A 271 6.67 -12.88 -13.46
C TRP A 271 6.97 -14.08 -14.38
N ILE A 272 6.09 -14.35 -15.36
CA ILE A 272 6.32 -15.39 -16.38
C ILE A 272 7.56 -15.04 -17.23
N ALA A 273 7.62 -13.81 -17.75
CA ALA A 273 8.72 -13.35 -18.60
C ALA A 273 10.08 -13.39 -17.87
N GLU A 274 10.09 -13.16 -16.57
CA GLU A 274 11.28 -13.20 -15.71
C GLU A 274 11.58 -14.59 -15.12
N GLY A 275 10.77 -15.62 -15.44
CA GLY A 275 10.95 -16.97 -14.94
C GLY A 275 10.60 -17.15 -13.45
N ASN A 276 9.86 -16.22 -12.84
CA ASN A 276 9.51 -16.25 -11.41
C ASN A 276 8.33 -17.19 -11.12
N MET A 277 8.52 -18.47 -11.42
CA MET A 277 7.50 -19.51 -11.23
C MET A 277 7.10 -19.71 -9.76
N MET A 278 7.99 -19.41 -8.80
CA MET A 278 7.69 -19.52 -7.38
C MET A 278 6.64 -18.50 -6.95
N LEU A 279 6.71 -17.25 -7.45
CA LEU A 279 5.70 -16.22 -7.17
C LEU A 279 4.34 -16.60 -7.78
N LEU A 280 4.32 -17.20 -8.97
CA LEU A 280 3.07 -17.70 -9.57
C LEU A 280 2.46 -18.84 -8.74
N LYS A 281 3.27 -19.81 -8.31
CA LYS A 281 2.80 -20.88 -7.42
C LYS A 281 2.31 -20.36 -6.07
N ALA A 282 2.96 -19.35 -5.51
CA ALA A 282 2.50 -18.70 -4.29
C ALA A 282 1.13 -18.04 -4.49
N LEU A 283 0.92 -17.35 -5.62
CA LEU A 283 -0.36 -16.73 -5.96
C LEU A 283 -1.48 -17.78 -6.15
N GLU A 284 -1.21 -18.90 -6.85
CA GLU A 284 -2.16 -20.00 -7.03
C GLU A 284 -2.59 -20.60 -5.68
N LYS A 285 -1.63 -20.88 -4.80
CA LYS A 285 -1.92 -21.41 -3.45
C LYS A 285 -2.71 -20.40 -2.61
N TRP A 286 -2.34 -19.12 -2.65
CA TRP A 286 -3.07 -18.05 -2.01
C TRP A 286 -4.54 -18.02 -2.46
N GLU A 287 -4.81 -18.10 -3.75
CA GLU A 287 -6.18 -18.09 -4.29
C GLU A 287 -6.99 -19.33 -3.92
N ALA A 288 -6.33 -20.47 -3.70
CA ALA A 288 -6.98 -21.72 -3.30
C ALA A 288 -7.42 -21.74 -1.83
N ILE A 289 -6.86 -20.91 -0.94
CA ILE A 289 -7.23 -20.85 0.48
C ILE A 289 -8.66 -20.30 0.62
N LYS A 290 -9.50 -21.07 1.36
CA LYS A 290 -10.92 -20.76 1.61
C LYS A 290 -11.11 -19.87 2.83
#